data_6d8a084ceb54e48831a013351fac55e3
#
_entry.id   6d8a084ceb54e48831a013351fac55e3
#
_cell.length_a   1.000
_cell.length_b   1.000
_cell.length_c   1.000
_cell.angle_alpha   90.00
_cell.angle_beta   90.00
_cell.angle_gamma   90.00
#
_symmetry.space_group_name_H-M   'P 1'
#
loop_
_entity.id
_entity.type
_entity.pdbx_description
1 polymer ?
#
loop_
_entity_poly.entity_id
_entity_poly.type
_entity_poly.pdbx_seq_one_letter_code
_entity_poly.pdbx_strand_id
1 'polypeptide(L)'
;MPVFDRLKKKCSPSLFFLAMSLFFLLLLLIRPRFSLHLEFRSITGEGTLQVYQLNGDLREQNVSSQNAVLTPDTRQLDVAGYPLDLYAVRLDLYDVESLGIETIQVRLGGIPLYTYSTQRLEQMSVGPYQIELLPGDGVFTCTPTAGNSCFTVLIPTALRLSMLTAYLVLLGLLSLALAALLLRPVRKFPRWRVAALLCIAASGTLLVGESIPGSPSLIGLPCLWLNFLLIFTVYGALSFLPRLWIGVGIGTLFFGIWYSADAFVLQFRSQPLLPSDLLAAGTAAEVAGSYDLTPTSAMWCMVLWLVLITGAAFLLQEKGHCLPPVHAKTYLLVKAASVAVSFLLSFAVFVPCLAVSHWAGAIPGVFQHQGMVVTFLKYYQNGRPAKPSGYSSAAVEEILDQYTVPQTCTGTQPTNVLMVMNESLADMRVGQTDYTANELAFWNSLIRNTVHGNLFVSTRGGGTSNTEFETLTGNSMAFLPAGSAPYVNLIRQPIFSLSRYFQAAGYQTAGLHLMD
;
A
#
# COMPACT_ATOMS: atom_id res chain seq x y z
N MET A 1 4.31 44.40 24.42
CA MET A 1 4.74 44.76 23.08
C MET A 1 6.21 44.45 22.73
N PRO A 2 7.25 44.61 23.57
CA PRO A 2 8.64 44.36 23.15
C PRO A 2 9.04 42.91 22.92
N VAL A 3 8.29 41.94 23.46
CA VAL A 3 8.58 40.50 23.28
C VAL A 3 8.10 40.01 21.90
N PHE A 4 6.97 40.51 21.41
CA PHE A 4 6.41 40.15 20.10
C PHE A 4 7.26 40.69 18.93
N ASP A 5 7.85 41.87 19.08
CA ASP A 5 8.74 42.45 18.06
C ASP A 5 10.10 41.79 18.02
N ARG A 6 10.59 41.26 19.16
CA ARG A 6 11.79 40.39 19.18
C ARG A 6 11.54 39.02 18.55
N LEU A 7 10.35 38.47 18.67
CA LEU A 7 9.96 37.21 18.02
C LEU A 7 9.80 37.39 16.50
N LYS A 8 9.21 38.49 16.04
CA LYS A 8 9.11 38.79 14.59
C LYS A 8 10.47 38.94 13.90
N LYS A 9 11.47 39.52 14.57
CA LYS A 9 12.84 39.64 14.03
C LYS A 9 13.64 38.30 14.08
N LYS A 10 13.22 37.30 14.86
CA LYS A 10 13.91 36.02 15.01
C LYS A 10 13.29 34.84 14.25
N CYS A 11 12.04 34.92 13.84
CA CYS A 11 11.43 33.90 12.98
C CYS A 11 11.90 34.05 11.54
N SER A 12 13.10 33.53 11.26
CA SER A 12 13.57 33.51 9.88
C SER A 12 12.70 32.55 9.06
N PRO A 13 12.39 32.88 7.79
CA PRO A 13 11.66 31.95 6.90
C PRO A 13 12.25 30.54 6.90
N SER A 14 13.57 30.40 7.01
CA SER A 14 14.23 29.09 7.13
C SER A 14 13.81 28.28 8.35
N LEU A 15 13.59 28.95 9.50
CA LEU A 15 13.11 28.27 10.71
C LEU A 15 11.68 27.76 10.50
N PHE A 16 10.84 28.58 9.88
CA PHE A 16 9.44 28.20 9.57
C PHE A 16 9.39 26.97 8.65
N PHE A 17 10.03 27.03 7.47
CA PHE A 17 10.00 25.92 6.52
C PHE A 17 10.60 24.64 7.06
N LEU A 18 11.71 24.73 7.80
CA LEU A 18 12.34 23.56 8.42
C LEU A 18 11.49 22.99 9.55
N ALA A 19 10.90 23.85 10.39
CA ALA A 19 9.99 23.43 11.45
C ALA A 19 8.73 22.77 10.88
N MET A 20 8.16 23.32 9.83
CA MET A 20 7.00 22.72 9.15
C MET A 20 7.34 21.38 8.49
N SER A 21 8.51 21.25 7.86
CA SER A 21 8.97 19.98 7.29
C SER A 21 9.17 18.92 8.38
N LEU A 22 9.79 19.30 9.51
CA LEU A 22 9.94 18.41 10.66
C LEU A 22 8.61 18.07 11.32
N PHE A 23 7.71 19.04 11.46
CA PHE A 23 6.36 18.80 11.98
C PHE A 23 5.62 17.77 11.13
N PHE A 24 5.63 17.94 9.81
CA PHE A 24 4.96 17.03 8.90
C PHE A 24 5.58 15.62 8.95
N LEU A 25 6.91 15.52 8.99
CA LEU A 25 7.63 14.27 9.16
C LEU A 25 7.29 13.59 10.49
N LEU A 26 7.31 14.34 11.60
CA LEU A 26 6.98 13.82 12.91
C LEU A 26 5.51 13.38 13.01
N LEU A 27 4.61 14.09 12.36
CA LEU A 27 3.18 13.72 12.28
C LEU A 27 2.99 12.33 11.65
N LEU A 28 3.82 11.98 10.66
CA LEU A 28 3.78 10.68 10.00
C LEU A 28 4.50 9.58 10.79
N LEU A 29 5.58 9.91 11.48
CA LEU A 29 6.39 8.96 12.25
C LEU A 29 5.79 8.64 13.61
N ILE A 30 5.33 9.67 14.33
CA ILE A 30 4.81 9.54 15.68
C ILE A 30 3.29 9.43 15.58
N ARG A 31 2.79 8.21 15.60
CA ARG A 31 1.34 7.94 15.61
C ARG A 31 0.96 7.39 16.97
N PRO A 32 0.65 8.25 17.95
CA PRO A 32 0.26 7.77 19.25
C PRO A 32 -1.04 6.98 19.11
N ARG A 33 -1.10 5.88 19.85
CA ARG A 33 -2.25 5.00 19.89
C ARG A 33 -2.73 4.89 21.31
N PHE A 34 -4.02 4.85 21.47
CA PHE A 34 -4.62 4.58 22.79
C PHE A 34 -5.05 3.11 22.90
N SER A 35 -5.34 2.69 24.12
CA SER A 35 -5.91 1.39 24.44
C SER A 35 -7.27 1.56 25.09
N LEU A 36 -8.12 0.57 24.94
CA LEU A 36 -9.32 0.39 25.72
C LEU A 36 -9.04 -0.63 26.81
N HIS A 37 -9.31 -0.28 28.03
CA HIS A 37 -9.25 -1.17 29.16
C HIS A 37 -10.70 -1.45 29.62
N LEU A 38 -11.09 -2.70 29.57
CA LEU A 38 -12.40 -3.18 29.98
C LEU A 38 -12.26 -3.94 31.29
N GLU A 39 -13.08 -3.61 32.26
CA GLU A 39 -13.19 -4.33 33.55
C GLU A 39 -14.53 -5.04 33.57
N PHE A 40 -14.51 -6.33 33.92
CA PHE A 40 -15.69 -7.18 33.96
C PHE A 40 -16.01 -7.59 35.37
N ARG A 41 -17.28 -7.42 35.76
CA ARG A 41 -17.79 -7.91 37.02
C ARG A 41 -18.17 -9.37 36.97
N SER A 42 -18.76 -9.80 35.84
CA SER A 42 -19.20 -11.17 35.64
C SER A 42 -19.14 -11.52 34.15
N ILE A 43 -18.75 -12.74 33.87
CA ILE A 43 -18.86 -13.36 32.56
C ILE A 43 -19.49 -14.72 32.76
N THR A 44 -20.56 -14.99 32.01
CA THR A 44 -21.24 -16.29 32.02
C THR A 44 -21.02 -16.97 30.67
N GLY A 45 -20.58 -18.21 30.71
CA GLY A 45 -20.16 -18.94 29.52
C GLY A 45 -18.69 -18.66 29.15
N GLU A 46 -18.19 -19.42 28.18
CA GLU A 46 -16.88 -19.21 27.53
C GLU A 46 -17.13 -18.79 26.09
N GLY A 47 -16.43 -17.77 25.63
CA GLY A 47 -16.63 -17.27 24.27
C GLY A 47 -15.55 -16.30 23.83
N THR A 48 -15.80 -15.59 22.75
CA THR A 48 -14.84 -14.65 22.16
C THR A 48 -15.45 -13.26 22.06
N LEU A 49 -14.70 -12.26 22.52
CA LEU A 49 -14.95 -10.84 22.24
C LEU A 49 -14.08 -10.42 21.07
N GLN A 50 -14.71 -9.96 20.00
CA GLN A 50 -14.04 -9.38 18.85
C GLN A 50 -14.28 -7.87 18.84
N VAL A 51 -13.20 -7.09 18.70
CA VAL A 51 -13.26 -5.63 18.77
C VAL A 51 -12.87 -5.03 17.43
N TYR A 52 -13.81 -4.32 16.81
CA TYR A 52 -13.63 -3.65 15.53
C TYR A 52 -13.49 -2.14 15.69
N GLN A 53 -12.69 -1.54 14.81
CA GLN A 53 -12.55 -0.09 14.69
C GLN A 53 -13.55 0.44 13.65
N LEU A 54 -14.30 1.48 14.01
CA LEU A 54 -15.26 2.11 13.11
C LEU A 54 -14.88 3.56 12.82
N ASN A 55 -15.06 3.97 11.57
CA ASN A 55 -14.92 5.36 11.12
C ASN A 55 -16.19 6.18 11.42
N GLY A 56 -16.19 7.47 11.01
CA GLY A 56 -17.32 8.38 11.22
C GLY A 56 -18.63 7.95 10.58
N ASP A 57 -18.59 7.11 9.53
CA ASP A 57 -19.76 6.54 8.87
C ASP A 57 -20.19 5.19 9.48
N LEU A 58 -19.60 4.81 10.63
CA LEU A 58 -19.78 3.53 11.31
C LEU A 58 -19.44 2.32 10.43
N ARG A 59 -18.61 2.52 9.39
CA ARG A 59 -18.07 1.43 8.58
C ARG A 59 -16.79 0.89 9.20
N GLU A 60 -16.62 -0.43 9.07
CA GLU A 60 -15.39 -1.08 9.51
C GLU A 60 -14.21 -0.48 8.77
N GLN A 61 -13.21 -0.06 9.52
CA GLN A 61 -11.91 0.26 8.94
C GLN A 61 -11.23 -1.07 8.63
N ASN A 62 -10.55 -1.17 7.48
CA ASN A 62 -9.77 -2.35 7.05
C ASN A 62 -8.57 -2.66 7.99
N VAL A 63 -8.71 -2.43 9.27
CA VAL A 63 -7.71 -2.67 10.30
C VAL A 63 -8.21 -3.82 11.15
N SER A 64 -7.38 -4.81 11.29
CA SER A 64 -7.55 -6.04 12.05
C SER A 64 -8.43 -5.89 13.28
N SER A 65 -9.52 -6.64 13.34
CA SER A 65 -10.22 -6.92 14.58
C SER A 65 -9.25 -7.58 15.59
N GLN A 66 -9.36 -7.20 16.84
CA GLN A 66 -8.65 -7.89 17.92
C GLN A 66 -9.62 -8.86 18.58
N ASN A 67 -9.18 -10.12 18.71
CA ASN A 67 -9.97 -11.18 19.33
C ASN A 67 -9.42 -11.48 20.71
N ALA A 68 -10.28 -11.60 21.69
CA ALA A 68 -9.94 -12.00 23.04
C ALA A 68 -10.87 -13.14 23.49
N VAL A 69 -10.31 -14.18 24.04
CA VAL A 69 -11.08 -15.26 24.67
C VAL A 69 -11.54 -14.77 26.03
N LEU A 70 -12.84 -14.88 26.28
CA LEU A 70 -13.48 -14.55 27.55
C LEU A 70 -13.82 -15.85 28.27
N THR A 71 -13.44 -15.89 29.55
CA THR A 71 -13.80 -16.99 30.49
C THR A 71 -14.41 -16.39 31.74
N PRO A 72 -15.13 -17.17 32.57
CA PRO A 72 -15.70 -16.67 33.83
C PRO A 72 -14.67 -16.06 34.79
N ASP A 73 -13.39 -16.42 34.65
CA ASP A 73 -12.28 -15.89 35.45
C ASP A 73 -11.68 -14.60 34.90
N THR A 74 -12.02 -14.22 33.67
CA THR A 74 -11.51 -12.99 33.04
C THR A 74 -12.10 -11.76 33.75
N ARG A 75 -11.25 -10.95 34.40
CA ARG A 75 -11.67 -9.75 35.14
C ARG A 75 -11.34 -8.46 34.40
N GLN A 76 -10.36 -8.48 33.53
CA GLN A 76 -9.93 -7.30 32.78
C GLN A 76 -9.40 -7.69 31.41
N LEU A 77 -9.52 -6.77 30.46
CA LEU A 77 -9.02 -6.91 29.10
C LEU A 77 -8.46 -5.58 28.60
N ASP A 78 -7.23 -5.59 28.11
CA ASP A 78 -6.61 -4.46 27.43
C ASP A 78 -6.60 -4.71 25.92
N VAL A 79 -7.26 -3.83 25.17
CA VAL A 79 -7.27 -3.85 23.70
C VAL A 79 -6.54 -2.61 23.22
N ALA A 80 -5.38 -2.80 22.59
CA ALA A 80 -4.44 -1.72 22.28
C ALA A 80 -4.41 -1.39 20.78
N GLY A 81 -3.86 -0.23 20.46
CA GLY A 81 -3.48 0.11 19.08
C GLY A 81 -4.47 0.98 18.32
N TYR A 82 -5.40 1.65 19.00
CA TYR A 82 -6.38 2.53 18.38
C TYR A 82 -5.80 3.90 18.02
N PRO A 83 -6.09 4.44 16.81
CA PRO A 83 -5.69 5.78 16.42
C PRO A 83 -6.45 6.86 17.23
N LEU A 84 -5.87 8.06 17.36
CA LEU A 84 -6.47 9.16 18.13
C LEU A 84 -7.79 9.69 17.55
N ASP A 85 -8.03 9.48 16.28
CA ASP A 85 -9.23 9.92 15.56
C ASP A 85 -10.32 8.84 15.47
N LEU A 86 -10.13 7.70 16.15
CA LEU A 86 -11.12 6.62 16.20
C LEU A 86 -12.50 7.16 16.61
N TYR A 87 -13.50 6.88 15.77
CA TYR A 87 -14.86 7.36 15.99
C TYR A 87 -15.63 6.48 16.98
N ALA A 88 -15.56 5.18 16.78
CA ALA A 88 -16.26 4.20 17.59
C ALA A 88 -15.56 2.83 17.56
N VAL A 89 -15.89 2.00 18.51
CA VAL A 89 -15.52 0.58 18.52
C VAL A 89 -16.78 -0.28 18.57
N ARG A 90 -16.83 -1.32 17.73
CA ARG A 90 -17.86 -2.34 17.78
C ARG A 90 -17.33 -3.55 18.55
N LEU A 91 -18.11 -4.01 19.47
CA LEU A 91 -17.85 -5.15 20.32
C LEU A 91 -18.78 -6.29 19.89
N ASP A 92 -18.22 -7.33 19.30
CA ASP A 92 -18.94 -8.51 18.83
C ASP A 92 -18.70 -9.65 19.83
N LEU A 93 -19.78 -10.24 20.31
CA LEU A 93 -19.78 -11.34 21.29
C LEU A 93 -20.17 -12.64 20.59
N TYR A 94 -19.30 -13.64 20.69
CA TYR A 94 -19.52 -14.98 20.17
C TYR A 94 -19.50 -15.98 21.31
N ASP A 95 -20.54 -16.79 21.44
CA ASP A 95 -20.68 -17.90 22.40
C ASP A 95 -20.63 -17.48 23.89
N VAL A 96 -20.79 -16.19 24.20
CA VAL A 96 -20.91 -15.65 25.56
C VAL A 96 -22.39 -15.57 25.94
N GLU A 97 -22.78 -16.14 27.08
CA GLU A 97 -24.17 -16.10 27.53
C GLU A 97 -24.55 -14.73 28.14
N SER A 98 -23.66 -14.16 28.94
CA SER A 98 -23.85 -12.84 29.53
C SER A 98 -22.51 -12.22 29.91
N LEU A 99 -22.41 -10.89 29.72
CA LEU A 99 -21.23 -10.09 30.02
C LEU A 99 -21.61 -8.87 30.86
N GLY A 100 -21.12 -8.81 32.08
CA GLY A 100 -21.27 -7.63 32.97
C GLY A 100 -20.01 -6.75 32.90
N ILE A 101 -20.13 -5.59 32.26
CA ILE A 101 -19.05 -4.61 32.14
C ILE A 101 -19.14 -3.62 33.30
N GLU A 102 -18.08 -3.52 34.09
CA GLU A 102 -18.00 -2.57 35.21
C GLU A 102 -17.49 -1.21 34.72
N THR A 103 -16.38 -1.19 33.97
CA THR A 103 -15.84 0.03 33.35
C THR A 103 -15.25 -0.23 31.97
N ILE A 104 -15.33 0.80 31.13
CA ILE A 104 -14.52 0.92 29.94
C ILE A 104 -13.68 2.20 30.06
N GLN A 105 -12.37 2.09 29.96
CA GLN A 105 -11.47 3.23 30.04
C GLN A 105 -10.69 3.41 28.75
N VAL A 106 -10.60 4.65 28.28
CA VAL A 106 -9.67 5.05 27.22
C VAL A 106 -8.36 5.44 27.87
N ARG A 107 -7.27 4.72 27.56
CA ARG A 107 -5.94 4.91 28.17
C ARG A 107 -4.90 5.29 27.13
N LEU A 108 -3.98 6.19 27.48
CA LEU A 108 -2.81 6.53 26.67
C LEU A 108 -1.54 6.22 27.48
N GLY A 109 -0.75 5.23 27.01
CA GLY A 109 0.45 4.79 27.74
C GLY A 109 0.15 4.31 29.16
N GLY A 110 -1.01 3.66 29.38
CA GLY A 110 -1.47 3.20 30.69
C GLY A 110 -2.20 4.26 31.54
N ILE A 111 -2.16 5.54 31.17
CA ILE A 111 -2.84 6.62 31.89
C ILE A 111 -4.30 6.70 31.43
N PRO A 112 -5.29 6.60 32.34
CA PRO A 112 -6.70 6.74 31.97
C PRO A 112 -7.01 8.20 31.62
N LEU A 113 -7.50 8.40 30.38
CA LEU A 113 -7.92 9.70 29.87
C LEU A 113 -9.42 9.91 30.01
N TYR A 114 -10.18 8.83 29.92
CA TYR A 114 -11.63 8.87 30.01
C TYR A 114 -12.17 7.53 30.52
N THR A 115 -13.16 7.58 31.39
CA THR A 115 -13.84 6.40 31.94
C THR A 115 -15.33 6.51 31.64
N TYR A 116 -15.89 5.47 31.05
CA TYR A 116 -17.33 5.33 30.86
C TYR A 116 -17.94 4.80 32.14
N SER A 117 -18.86 5.57 32.73
CA SER A 117 -19.79 5.04 33.74
C SER A 117 -20.90 4.26 33.04
N THR A 118 -21.62 3.41 33.77
CA THR A 118 -22.76 2.62 33.24
C THR A 118 -23.80 3.48 32.53
N GLN A 119 -24.17 4.64 33.06
CA GLN A 119 -25.07 5.60 32.41
C GLN A 119 -24.50 6.18 31.10
N ARG A 120 -23.18 6.41 31.04
CA ARG A 120 -22.52 6.89 29.84
C ARG A 120 -22.37 5.80 28.80
N LEU A 121 -22.15 4.56 29.18
CA LEU A 121 -22.17 3.43 28.27
C LEU A 121 -23.52 3.29 27.59
N GLU A 122 -24.62 3.43 28.33
CA GLU A 122 -25.96 3.44 27.76
C GLU A 122 -26.14 4.54 26.71
N GLN A 123 -25.74 5.77 27.01
CA GLN A 123 -25.86 6.91 26.10
C GLN A 123 -24.95 6.83 24.87
N MET A 124 -23.78 6.20 25.02
CA MET A 124 -22.77 6.10 23.99
C MET A 124 -22.80 4.78 23.22
N SER A 125 -23.65 3.84 23.63
CA SER A 125 -23.84 2.58 22.91
C SER A 125 -24.92 2.75 21.84
N VAL A 126 -24.58 2.38 20.61
CA VAL A 126 -25.47 2.49 19.44
C VAL A 126 -25.48 1.19 18.65
N GLY A 127 -26.57 0.98 17.89
CA GLY A 127 -26.69 -0.13 16.96
C GLY A 127 -26.60 -1.52 17.60
N PRO A 128 -27.32 -1.78 18.73
CA PRO A 128 -27.36 -3.13 19.29
C PRO A 128 -28.02 -4.08 18.28
N TYR A 129 -27.36 -5.20 18.02
CA TYR A 129 -27.85 -6.26 17.14
C TYR A 129 -27.83 -7.59 17.86
N GLN A 130 -29.00 -8.21 18.00
CA GLN A 130 -29.19 -9.49 18.69
C GLN A 130 -28.59 -9.52 20.12
N ILE A 131 -28.67 -8.40 20.82
CA ILE A 131 -28.16 -8.24 22.18
C ILE A 131 -29.07 -7.33 22.97
N GLU A 132 -29.32 -7.70 24.21
CA GLU A 132 -30.02 -6.87 25.19
C GLU A 132 -28.98 -6.16 26.07
N LEU A 133 -29.10 -4.84 26.18
CA LEU A 133 -28.19 -3.99 26.94
C LEU A 133 -28.97 -3.39 28.14
N LEU A 134 -28.60 -3.75 29.36
CA LEU A 134 -29.26 -3.31 30.57
C LEU A 134 -28.29 -2.56 31.48
N PRO A 135 -28.48 -1.24 31.69
CA PRO A 135 -27.73 -0.50 32.69
C PRO A 135 -28.25 -0.86 34.09
N GLY A 136 -27.33 -1.31 34.96
CA GLY A 136 -27.60 -1.59 36.36
C GLY A 136 -26.75 -0.72 37.30
N ASP A 137 -26.90 -0.90 38.62
CA ASP A 137 -26.09 -0.20 39.61
C ASP A 137 -24.61 -0.63 39.54
N GLY A 138 -23.82 0.17 38.82
CA GLY A 138 -22.39 -0.04 38.67
C GLY A 138 -21.99 -1.17 37.67
N VAL A 139 -22.93 -1.76 36.95
CA VAL A 139 -22.66 -2.79 35.94
C VAL A 139 -23.52 -2.59 34.70
N PHE A 140 -22.91 -2.62 33.52
CA PHE A 140 -23.60 -2.61 32.26
C PHE A 140 -23.68 -4.05 31.73
N THR A 141 -24.86 -4.63 31.78
CA THR A 141 -25.08 -6.04 31.43
C THR A 141 -25.42 -6.15 29.94
N CYS A 142 -24.67 -6.98 29.25
CA CYS A 142 -24.85 -7.33 27.84
C CYS A 142 -25.26 -8.79 27.74
N THR A 143 -26.47 -9.06 27.27
CA THR A 143 -27.02 -10.42 27.15
C THR A 143 -27.28 -10.71 25.69
N PRO A 144 -26.44 -11.52 25.03
CA PRO A 144 -26.66 -11.99 23.66
C PRO A 144 -27.98 -12.76 23.53
N THR A 145 -28.73 -12.47 22.46
CA THR A 145 -29.98 -13.20 22.15
C THR A 145 -29.79 -14.19 20.98
N ALA A 146 -28.63 -14.16 20.34
CA ALA A 146 -28.22 -15.08 19.28
C ALA A 146 -26.70 -15.26 19.28
N GLY A 147 -26.21 -16.24 18.52
CA GLY A 147 -24.79 -16.63 18.51
C GLY A 147 -23.82 -15.57 17.98
N ASN A 148 -24.29 -14.54 17.27
CA ASN A 148 -23.50 -13.39 16.81
C ASN A 148 -24.20 -12.11 17.23
N SER A 149 -23.75 -11.52 18.31
CA SER A 149 -24.37 -10.35 18.91
C SER A 149 -23.36 -9.22 19.04
N CYS A 150 -23.75 -7.99 18.71
CA CYS A 150 -22.83 -6.86 18.79
C CYS A 150 -23.48 -5.56 19.24
N PHE A 151 -22.66 -4.66 19.74
CA PHE A 151 -23.01 -3.26 19.98
C PHE A 151 -21.81 -2.35 19.76
N THR A 152 -22.06 -1.07 19.52
CA THR A 152 -21.02 -0.10 19.20
C THR A 152 -20.94 0.97 20.29
N VAL A 153 -19.72 1.23 20.79
CA VAL A 153 -19.45 2.29 21.76
C VAL A 153 -18.79 3.48 21.05
N LEU A 154 -19.43 4.65 21.12
CA LEU A 154 -18.91 5.88 20.53
C LEU A 154 -17.80 6.48 21.41
N ILE A 155 -16.73 6.97 20.78
CA ILE A 155 -15.68 7.72 21.46
C ILE A 155 -16.08 9.20 21.52
N PRO A 156 -16.12 9.83 22.70
CA PRO A 156 -16.59 11.21 22.85
C PRO A 156 -15.80 12.19 21.96
N THR A 157 -16.50 13.01 21.21
CA THR A 157 -15.89 13.97 20.27
C THR A 157 -14.96 14.95 21.00
N ALA A 158 -15.32 15.42 22.18
CA ALA A 158 -14.49 16.29 23.00
C ALA A 158 -13.15 15.62 23.38
N LEU A 159 -13.19 14.34 23.72
CA LEU A 159 -11.98 13.57 24.04
C LEU A 159 -11.08 13.44 22.80
N ARG A 160 -11.64 13.06 21.65
CA ARG A 160 -10.89 12.95 20.39
C ARG A 160 -10.22 14.27 20.00
N LEU A 161 -10.97 15.36 20.04
CA LEU A 161 -10.45 16.70 19.73
C LEU A 161 -9.36 17.15 20.70
N SER A 162 -9.52 16.89 22.02
CA SER A 162 -8.51 17.25 23.02
C SER A 162 -7.23 16.46 22.86
N MET A 163 -7.32 15.14 22.62
CA MET A 163 -6.16 14.28 22.36
C MET A 163 -5.42 14.71 21.08
N LEU A 164 -6.17 14.95 19.99
CA LEU A 164 -5.60 15.40 18.72
C LEU A 164 -4.92 16.77 18.87
N THR A 165 -5.57 17.71 19.53
CA THR A 165 -5.01 19.07 19.75
C THR A 165 -3.73 19.01 20.59
N ALA A 166 -3.73 18.28 21.70
CA ALA A 166 -2.55 18.11 22.54
C ALA A 166 -1.37 17.48 21.76
N TYR A 167 -1.67 16.45 20.97
CA TYR A 167 -0.69 15.80 20.09
C TYR A 167 -0.09 16.78 19.07
N LEU A 168 -0.91 17.54 18.34
CA LEU A 168 -0.44 18.51 17.34
C LEU A 168 0.39 19.63 17.97
N VAL A 169 0.01 20.13 19.15
CA VAL A 169 0.78 21.14 19.89
C VAL A 169 2.14 20.59 20.30
N LEU A 170 2.20 19.39 20.87
CA LEU A 170 3.45 18.76 21.27
C LEU A 170 4.38 18.53 20.07
N LEU A 171 3.86 18.05 18.95
CA LEU A 171 4.66 17.91 17.72
C LEU A 171 5.14 19.25 17.19
N GLY A 172 4.32 20.29 17.24
CA GLY A 172 4.69 21.64 16.84
C GLY A 172 5.85 22.19 17.68
N LEU A 173 5.80 22.05 18.97
CA LEU A 173 6.87 22.46 19.89
C LEU A 173 8.16 21.66 19.65
N LEU A 174 8.06 20.33 19.48
CA LEU A 174 9.21 19.47 19.20
C LEU A 174 9.86 19.83 17.86
N SER A 175 9.06 20.01 16.80
CA SER A 175 9.56 20.39 15.48
C SER A 175 10.25 21.75 15.47
N LEU A 176 9.71 22.71 16.21
CA LEU A 176 10.30 24.03 16.36
C LEU A 176 11.64 23.96 17.12
N ALA A 177 11.69 23.18 18.19
CA ALA A 177 12.93 22.96 18.97
C ALA A 177 14.01 22.29 18.12
N LEU A 178 13.68 21.25 17.36
CA LEU A 178 14.59 20.56 16.45
C LEU A 178 15.06 21.49 15.32
N ALA A 179 14.16 22.26 14.71
CA ALA A 179 14.53 23.23 13.68
C ALA A 179 15.46 24.31 14.23
N ALA A 180 15.17 24.83 15.41
CA ALA A 180 16.04 25.82 16.08
C ALA A 180 17.43 25.24 16.40
N LEU A 181 17.50 23.98 16.80
CA LEU A 181 18.77 23.26 17.03
C LEU A 181 19.57 23.11 15.73
N LEU A 182 18.91 22.69 14.64
CA LEU A 182 19.52 22.52 13.32
C LEU A 182 20.04 23.83 12.72
N LEU A 183 19.39 24.96 13.02
CA LEU A 183 19.75 26.29 12.52
C LEU A 183 20.69 27.06 13.45
N ARG A 184 21.13 26.49 14.58
CA ARG A 184 22.09 27.16 15.45
C ARG A 184 23.35 27.52 14.67
N PRO A 185 23.89 28.78 14.78
CA PRO A 185 25.09 29.17 14.09
C PRO A 185 26.29 28.36 14.62
N VAL A 186 26.97 27.64 13.73
CA VAL A 186 28.18 26.88 14.01
C VAL A 186 29.30 27.51 13.20
N ARG A 187 30.41 27.88 13.87
CA ARG A 187 31.56 28.57 13.24
C ARG A 187 32.33 27.73 12.19
N LYS A 188 32.19 26.40 12.22
CA LYS A 188 32.81 25.50 11.24
C LYS A 188 31.74 24.88 10.34
N PHE A 189 32.05 24.74 9.06
CA PHE A 189 31.18 24.33 7.95
C PHE A 189 30.25 23.14 8.28
N PRO A 190 28.95 23.27 8.13
CA PRO A 190 27.98 22.30 8.61
C PRO A 190 27.64 21.25 7.56
N ARG A 191 28.57 20.38 7.16
CA ARG A 191 28.32 19.25 6.26
C ARG A 191 27.18 18.37 6.76
N TRP A 192 27.05 18.24 8.07
CA TRP A 192 25.98 17.47 8.71
C TRP A 192 24.59 18.06 8.45
N ARG A 193 24.46 19.36 8.19
CA ARG A 193 23.16 19.99 7.88
C ARG A 193 22.62 19.59 6.52
N VAL A 194 23.51 19.46 5.52
CA VAL A 194 23.12 18.93 4.22
C VAL A 194 22.70 17.48 4.35
N ALA A 195 23.47 16.66 5.07
CA ALA A 195 23.12 15.28 5.35
C ALA A 195 21.79 15.17 6.10
N ALA A 196 21.59 15.99 7.15
CA ALA A 196 20.33 16.02 7.90
C ALA A 196 19.14 16.43 7.00
N LEU A 197 19.31 17.45 6.14
CA LEU A 197 18.26 17.85 5.20
C LEU A 197 17.92 16.74 4.22
N LEU A 198 18.91 16.04 3.67
CA LEU A 198 18.69 14.92 2.76
C LEU A 198 18.04 13.73 3.48
N CYS A 199 18.41 13.46 4.74
CA CYS A 199 17.71 12.45 5.55
C CYS A 199 16.25 12.83 5.80
N ILE A 200 15.95 14.10 6.14
CA ILE A 200 14.59 14.59 6.31
C ILE A 200 13.81 14.48 4.99
N ALA A 201 14.43 14.88 3.87
CA ALA A 201 13.81 14.78 2.55
C ALA A 201 13.47 13.33 2.18
N ALA A 202 14.43 12.41 2.35
CA ALA A 202 14.23 10.99 2.03
C ALA A 202 13.18 10.34 2.94
N SER A 203 13.26 10.59 4.26
CA SER A 203 12.29 10.03 5.22
C SER A 203 10.86 10.55 4.97
N GLY A 204 10.71 11.86 4.76
CA GLY A 204 9.40 12.44 4.50
C GLY A 204 8.82 11.97 3.16
N THR A 205 9.63 11.91 2.11
CA THR A 205 9.20 11.39 0.80
C THR A 205 8.80 9.92 0.88
N LEU A 206 9.53 9.09 1.63
CA LEU A 206 9.15 7.71 1.88
C LEU A 206 7.80 7.61 2.58
N LEU A 207 7.64 8.30 3.71
CA LEU A 207 6.44 8.17 4.54
C LEU A 207 5.18 8.76 3.87
N VAL A 208 5.31 9.92 3.24
CA VAL A 208 4.21 10.52 2.47
C VAL A 208 3.89 9.66 1.25
N GLY A 209 4.92 9.20 0.54
CA GLY A 209 4.77 8.35 -0.64
C GLY A 209 4.02 7.06 -0.33
N GLU A 210 4.50 6.29 0.65
CA GLU A 210 3.86 5.02 1.07
C GLU A 210 2.43 5.22 1.65
N SER A 211 2.08 6.45 2.05
CA SER A 211 0.72 6.77 2.49
C SER A 211 -0.27 6.95 1.32
N ILE A 212 0.21 7.08 0.09
CA ILE A 212 -0.63 7.25 -1.10
C ILE A 212 -1.29 5.92 -1.51
N PRO A 213 -0.55 4.83 -1.77
CA PRO A 213 -1.14 3.54 -2.13
C PRO A 213 -1.58 2.71 -0.93
N GLY A 214 -1.17 3.05 0.29
CA GLY A 214 -1.46 2.23 1.46
C GLY A 214 -1.08 2.88 2.79
N SER A 215 -0.68 2.05 3.75
CA SER A 215 -0.25 2.49 5.07
C SER A 215 1.21 2.12 5.32
N PRO A 216 2.11 3.09 5.53
CA PRO A 216 3.52 2.83 5.80
C PRO A 216 3.74 2.04 7.09
N SER A 217 2.75 1.95 7.96
CA SER A 217 2.81 1.18 9.21
C SER A 217 2.84 -0.34 9.01
N LEU A 218 2.51 -0.83 7.82
CA LEU A 218 2.57 -2.25 7.47
C LEU A 218 3.96 -2.70 7.04
N ILE A 219 4.84 -1.76 6.67
CA ILE A 219 6.18 -2.07 6.18
C ILE A 219 7.07 -2.49 7.36
N GLY A 220 7.69 -3.66 7.25
CA GLY A 220 8.65 -4.15 8.24
C GLY A 220 9.88 -3.23 8.36
N LEU A 221 10.42 -3.08 9.57
CA LEU A 221 11.57 -2.19 9.82
C LEU A 221 12.76 -2.40 8.87
N PRO A 222 13.20 -3.63 8.53
CA PRO A 222 14.31 -3.83 7.58
C PRO A 222 13.98 -3.28 6.19
N CYS A 223 12.75 -3.50 5.71
CA CYS A 223 12.30 -3.00 4.41
C CYS A 223 12.14 -1.48 4.41
N LEU A 224 11.67 -0.91 5.52
CA LEU A 224 11.57 0.54 5.68
C LEU A 224 12.95 1.20 5.57
N TRP A 225 13.97 0.64 6.24
CA TRP A 225 15.35 1.11 6.14
C TRP A 225 15.90 0.96 4.72
N LEU A 226 15.60 -0.12 4.04
CA LEU A 226 16.07 -0.35 2.67
C LEU A 226 15.43 0.63 1.68
N ASN A 227 14.12 0.87 1.76
CA ASN A 227 13.43 1.92 0.98
C ASN A 227 14.05 3.30 1.27
N PHE A 228 14.27 3.63 2.54
CA PHE A 228 14.93 4.88 2.94
C PHE A 228 16.31 5.02 2.28
N LEU A 229 17.16 3.98 2.34
CA LEU A 229 18.51 4.02 1.76
C LEU A 229 18.47 4.20 0.25
N LEU A 230 17.52 3.56 -0.46
CA LEU A 230 17.36 3.72 -1.90
C LEU A 230 16.92 5.14 -2.27
N ILE A 231 15.92 5.68 -1.57
CA ILE A 231 15.46 7.06 -1.77
C ILE A 231 16.57 8.05 -1.42
N PHE A 232 17.25 7.86 -0.29
CA PHE A 232 18.38 8.67 0.15
C PHE A 232 19.53 8.66 -0.87
N THR A 233 19.78 7.52 -1.53
CA THR A 233 20.79 7.40 -2.60
C THR A 233 20.44 8.29 -3.78
N VAL A 234 19.16 8.35 -4.19
CA VAL A 234 18.70 9.24 -5.27
C VAL A 234 18.90 10.70 -4.88
N TYR A 235 18.50 11.10 -3.67
CA TYR A 235 18.76 12.46 -3.18
C TYR A 235 20.26 12.78 -3.08
N GLY A 236 21.07 11.81 -2.64
CA GLY A 236 22.52 11.89 -2.64
C GLY A 236 23.07 12.18 -4.03
N ALA A 237 22.61 11.45 -5.04
CA ALA A 237 22.99 11.67 -6.44
C ALA A 237 22.52 13.06 -6.94
N LEU A 238 21.28 13.43 -6.73
CA LEU A 238 20.73 14.73 -7.13
C LEU A 238 21.38 15.92 -6.41
N SER A 239 21.95 15.70 -5.23
CA SER A 239 22.69 16.73 -4.50
C SER A 239 24.02 17.14 -5.15
N PHE A 240 24.46 16.47 -6.23
CA PHE A 240 25.56 16.93 -7.10
C PHE A 240 25.18 18.12 -7.99
N LEU A 241 23.88 18.38 -8.15
CA LEU A 241 23.42 19.56 -8.88
C LEU A 241 23.95 20.85 -8.19
N PRO A 242 24.23 21.91 -8.97
CA PRO A 242 24.81 23.16 -8.46
C PRO A 242 23.98 23.81 -7.35
N ARG A 243 22.65 23.60 -7.39
CA ARG A 243 21.70 24.12 -6.42
C ARG A 243 21.00 22.96 -5.71
N LEU A 244 21.27 22.81 -4.41
CA LEU A 244 20.73 21.73 -3.58
C LEU A 244 19.19 21.64 -3.64
N TRP A 245 18.51 22.79 -3.58
CA TRP A 245 17.05 22.85 -3.62
C TRP A 245 16.45 22.29 -4.93
N ILE A 246 17.17 22.46 -6.06
CA ILE A 246 16.74 21.87 -7.34
C ILE A 246 16.80 20.34 -7.25
N GLY A 247 17.90 19.79 -6.71
CA GLY A 247 18.04 18.35 -6.54
C GLY A 247 16.98 17.77 -5.60
N VAL A 248 16.72 18.44 -4.49
CA VAL A 248 15.66 18.04 -3.55
C VAL A 248 14.28 18.10 -4.21
N GLY A 249 13.97 19.18 -4.94
CA GLY A 249 12.70 19.35 -5.64
C GLY A 249 12.47 18.28 -6.71
N ILE A 250 13.48 18.02 -7.56
CA ILE A 250 13.40 16.98 -8.59
C ILE A 250 13.20 15.60 -7.97
N GLY A 251 13.95 15.27 -6.91
CA GLY A 251 13.82 13.97 -6.24
C GLY A 251 12.43 13.77 -5.62
N THR A 252 11.92 14.78 -4.92
CA THR A 252 10.59 14.72 -4.32
C THR A 252 9.49 14.63 -5.38
N LEU A 253 9.61 15.41 -6.46
CA LEU A 253 8.66 15.37 -7.58
C LEU A 253 8.67 14.01 -8.28
N PHE A 254 9.86 13.44 -8.53
CA PHE A 254 10.00 12.14 -9.15
C PHE A 254 9.29 11.04 -8.35
N PHE A 255 9.57 10.94 -7.05
CA PHE A 255 8.90 9.96 -6.19
C PHE A 255 7.41 10.27 -6.03
N GLY A 256 7.02 11.54 -5.96
CA GLY A 256 5.61 11.94 -5.90
C GLY A 256 4.81 11.47 -7.11
N ILE A 257 5.34 11.65 -8.31
CA ILE A 257 4.73 11.15 -9.55
C ILE A 257 4.68 9.62 -9.53
N TRP A 258 5.78 8.97 -9.14
CA TRP A 258 5.84 7.51 -9.11
C TRP A 258 4.81 6.89 -8.15
N TYR A 259 4.76 7.36 -6.90
CA TYR A 259 3.76 6.88 -5.93
C TYR A 259 2.31 7.18 -6.36
N SER A 260 2.07 8.33 -7.01
CA SER A 260 0.74 8.66 -7.52
C SER A 260 0.35 7.76 -8.69
N ALA A 261 1.28 7.46 -9.60
CA ALA A 261 1.04 6.54 -10.70
C ALA A 261 0.72 5.13 -10.18
N ASP A 262 1.47 4.65 -9.18
CA ASP A 262 1.20 3.37 -8.54
C ASP A 262 -0.20 3.30 -7.93
N ALA A 263 -0.61 4.35 -7.21
CA ALA A 263 -1.91 4.41 -6.58
C ALA A 263 -3.06 4.37 -7.60
N PHE A 264 -2.94 5.08 -8.72
CA PHE A 264 -3.93 5.00 -9.79
C PHE A 264 -3.98 3.60 -10.41
N VAL A 265 -2.82 3.02 -10.75
CA VAL A 265 -2.75 1.66 -11.29
C VAL A 265 -3.37 0.65 -10.32
N LEU A 266 -3.08 0.76 -9.03
CA LEU A 266 -3.65 -0.09 -7.99
C LEU A 266 -5.17 0.06 -7.88
N GLN A 267 -5.69 1.29 -8.00
CA GLN A 267 -7.13 1.57 -7.97
C GLN A 267 -7.87 0.91 -9.14
N PHE A 268 -7.29 0.97 -10.36
CA PHE A 268 -7.98 0.50 -11.56
C PHE A 268 -7.89 -1.01 -11.76
N ARG A 269 -6.79 -1.64 -11.41
CA ARG A 269 -6.61 -3.08 -11.67
C ARG A 269 -6.29 -3.92 -10.44
N SER A 270 -6.36 -3.32 -9.23
CA SER A 270 -6.04 -4.00 -7.96
C SER A 270 -4.65 -4.64 -7.93
N GLN A 271 -3.73 -4.15 -8.76
CA GLN A 271 -2.34 -4.57 -8.84
C GLN A 271 -1.44 -3.33 -8.80
N PRO A 272 -0.31 -3.36 -8.08
CA PRO A 272 0.63 -2.24 -8.06
C PRO A 272 1.34 -2.08 -9.41
N LEU A 273 1.99 -0.94 -9.59
CA LEU A 273 2.81 -0.65 -10.77
C LEU A 273 4.03 -1.59 -10.80
N LEU A 274 4.13 -2.39 -11.84
CA LEU A 274 5.23 -3.32 -12.07
C LEU A 274 6.23 -2.79 -13.12
N PRO A 275 7.47 -3.26 -13.12
CA PRO A 275 8.47 -2.84 -14.13
C PRO A 275 8.05 -3.08 -15.59
N SER A 276 7.25 -4.11 -15.85
CA SER A 276 6.67 -4.39 -17.16
C SER A 276 5.72 -3.30 -17.66
N ASP A 277 5.03 -2.59 -16.74
CA ASP A 277 4.08 -1.55 -17.09
C ASP A 277 4.74 -0.32 -17.70
N LEU A 278 6.02 -0.09 -17.38
CA LEU A 278 6.78 0.98 -18.01
C LEU A 278 6.92 0.78 -19.53
N LEU A 279 6.90 -0.47 -19.99
CA LEU A 279 6.96 -0.79 -21.43
C LEU A 279 5.61 -0.58 -22.12
N ALA A 280 4.52 -0.59 -21.35
CA ALA A 280 3.16 -0.37 -21.83
C ALA A 280 2.65 1.07 -21.53
N ALA A 281 3.55 2.00 -21.16
CA ALA A 281 3.17 3.37 -20.81
C ALA A 281 2.47 4.14 -21.93
N GLY A 282 2.79 3.84 -23.22
CA GLY A 282 2.11 4.41 -24.37
C GLY A 282 0.63 4.04 -24.40
N THR A 283 0.32 2.75 -24.32
CA THR A 283 -1.07 2.24 -24.27
C THR A 283 -1.81 2.77 -23.04
N ALA A 284 -1.14 2.85 -21.89
CA ALA A 284 -1.74 3.43 -20.69
C ALA A 284 -2.14 4.91 -20.88
N ALA A 285 -1.33 5.69 -21.62
CA ALA A 285 -1.63 7.08 -21.92
C ALA A 285 -2.85 7.24 -22.83
N GLU A 286 -3.04 6.33 -23.79
CA GLU A 286 -4.19 6.33 -24.71
C GLU A 286 -5.51 6.10 -23.99
N VAL A 287 -5.53 5.22 -22.98
CA VAL A 287 -6.74 4.88 -22.22
C VAL A 287 -6.94 5.75 -20.98
N ALA A 288 -5.97 6.58 -20.60
CA ALA A 288 -6.01 7.40 -19.39
C ALA A 288 -7.25 8.31 -19.30
N GLY A 289 -7.75 8.79 -20.45
CA GLY A 289 -8.95 9.63 -20.51
C GLY A 289 -10.26 8.91 -20.12
N SER A 290 -10.25 7.58 -20.04
CA SER A 290 -11.42 6.76 -19.66
C SER A 290 -11.50 6.54 -18.14
N TYR A 291 -10.49 6.96 -17.37
CA TYR A 291 -10.40 6.71 -15.94
C TYR A 291 -10.56 7.97 -15.11
N ASP A 292 -11.09 7.83 -13.90
CA ASP A 292 -11.11 8.91 -12.91
C ASP A 292 -9.74 9.08 -12.27
N LEU A 293 -9.03 10.12 -12.67
CA LEU A 293 -7.71 10.50 -12.15
C LEU A 293 -7.80 11.61 -11.08
N THR A 294 -8.86 11.64 -10.29
CA THR A 294 -9.02 12.62 -9.22
C THR A 294 -7.96 12.41 -8.13
N PRO A 295 -7.12 13.44 -7.83
CA PRO A 295 -6.09 13.30 -6.82
C PRO A 295 -6.65 13.08 -5.43
N THR A 296 -6.07 12.12 -4.70
CA THR A 296 -6.43 11.85 -3.31
C THR A 296 -5.85 12.89 -2.33
N SER A 297 -6.36 12.94 -1.10
CA SER A 297 -5.81 13.79 -0.03
C SER A 297 -4.32 13.49 0.24
N ALA A 298 -3.90 12.23 0.15
CA ALA A 298 -2.51 11.82 0.32
C ALA A 298 -1.60 12.37 -0.80
N MET A 299 -2.09 12.44 -2.04
CA MET A 299 -1.35 13.08 -3.15
C MET A 299 -1.18 14.58 -2.91
N TRP A 300 -2.19 15.27 -2.38
CA TRP A 300 -2.08 16.68 -1.98
C TRP A 300 -1.08 16.87 -0.83
N CYS A 301 -0.99 15.92 0.11
CA CYS A 301 0.07 15.91 1.13
C CYS A 301 1.47 15.80 0.51
N MET A 302 1.64 15.06 -0.59
CA MET A 302 2.92 14.99 -1.30
C MET A 302 3.26 16.33 -1.97
N VAL A 303 2.29 17.02 -2.54
CA VAL A 303 2.49 18.38 -3.09
C VAL A 303 2.91 19.36 -1.98
N LEU A 304 2.23 19.33 -0.84
CA LEU A 304 2.61 20.12 0.33
C LEU A 304 4.05 19.78 0.79
N TRP A 305 4.39 18.51 0.89
CA TRP A 305 5.74 18.05 1.24
C TRP A 305 6.78 18.59 0.26
N LEU A 306 6.53 18.51 -1.04
CA LEU A 306 7.40 19.05 -2.09
C LEU A 306 7.70 20.54 -1.86
N VAL A 307 6.68 21.35 -1.59
CA VAL A 307 6.83 22.81 -1.33
C VAL A 307 7.64 23.04 -0.06
N LEU A 308 7.33 22.34 1.03
CA LEU A 308 7.99 22.52 2.33
C LEU A 308 9.47 22.17 2.28
N ILE A 309 9.80 20.98 1.77
CA ILE A 309 11.19 20.50 1.78
C ILE A 309 12.06 21.24 0.76
N THR A 310 11.51 21.57 -0.41
CA THR A 310 12.23 22.38 -1.42
C THR A 310 12.45 23.82 -0.91
N GLY A 311 11.44 24.42 -0.28
CA GLY A 311 11.56 25.73 0.36
C GLY A 311 12.59 25.74 1.50
N ALA A 312 12.62 24.69 2.33
CA ALA A 312 13.64 24.54 3.37
C ALA A 312 15.06 24.45 2.75
N ALA A 313 15.23 23.65 1.70
CA ALA A 313 16.50 23.52 0.99
C ALA A 313 16.97 24.84 0.36
N PHE A 314 16.05 25.57 -0.29
CA PHE A 314 16.32 26.89 -0.86
C PHE A 314 16.80 27.88 0.19
N LEU A 315 16.06 28.04 1.28
CA LEU A 315 16.38 29.00 2.33
C LEU A 315 17.68 28.64 3.09
N LEU A 316 18.01 27.36 3.23
CA LEU A 316 19.28 26.93 3.80
C LEU A 316 20.46 27.25 2.89
N GLN A 317 20.28 27.12 1.58
CA GLN A 317 21.32 27.43 0.59
C GLN A 317 21.56 28.92 0.48
N GLU A 318 20.52 29.76 0.37
CA GLU A 318 20.61 31.21 0.27
C GLU A 318 21.35 31.84 1.46
N LYS A 319 21.27 31.25 2.64
CA LYS A 319 22.00 31.74 3.83
C LYS A 319 23.45 31.27 3.89
N GLY A 320 24.01 30.71 2.81
CA GLY A 320 25.39 30.24 2.75
C GLY A 320 25.67 29.01 3.61
N HIS A 321 24.63 28.30 4.06
CA HIS A 321 24.76 27.10 4.89
C HIS A 321 25.20 25.85 4.12
N CYS A 322 25.32 25.93 2.79
CA CYS A 322 25.63 24.82 1.88
C CYS A 322 26.77 25.14 0.91
N LEU A 323 27.81 25.85 1.35
CA LEU A 323 28.97 26.15 0.52
C LEU A 323 29.89 24.93 0.35
N PRO A 324 30.48 24.72 -0.86
CA PRO A 324 31.45 23.65 -1.05
C PRO A 324 32.72 23.87 -0.21
N PRO A 325 33.37 22.80 0.25
CA PRO A 325 34.60 22.90 1.04
C PRO A 325 35.79 23.31 0.17
N VAL A 326 36.86 23.82 0.83
CA VAL A 326 38.13 24.22 0.20
C VAL A 326 38.74 23.09 -0.63
N HIS A 327 38.53 21.81 -0.26
CA HIS A 327 38.98 20.63 -1.01
C HIS A 327 37.82 20.00 -1.81
N ALA A 328 37.26 20.72 -2.77
CA ALA A 328 36.10 20.34 -3.50
C ALA A 328 36.22 18.97 -4.22
N LYS A 329 37.39 18.64 -4.80
CA LYS A 329 37.63 17.37 -5.51
C LYS A 329 37.52 16.15 -4.59
N THR A 330 38.22 16.16 -3.44
CA THR A 330 38.17 15.06 -2.48
C THR A 330 36.75 14.87 -1.90
N TYR A 331 36.08 15.98 -1.58
CA TYR A 331 34.69 15.93 -1.12
C TYR A 331 33.75 15.33 -2.16
N LEU A 332 33.91 15.73 -3.42
CA LEU A 332 33.11 15.20 -4.53
C LEU A 332 33.33 13.70 -4.73
N LEU A 333 34.58 13.24 -4.67
CA LEU A 333 34.92 11.82 -4.78
C LEU A 333 34.34 10.99 -3.64
N VAL A 334 34.52 11.43 -2.38
CA VAL A 334 33.96 10.73 -1.22
C VAL A 334 32.42 10.66 -1.30
N LYS A 335 31.79 11.73 -1.71
CA LYS A 335 30.34 11.78 -1.89
C LYS A 335 29.88 10.83 -3.01
N ALA A 336 30.55 10.83 -4.16
CA ALA A 336 30.26 9.92 -5.26
C ALA A 336 30.44 8.46 -4.84
N ALA A 337 31.54 8.15 -4.15
CA ALA A 337 31.80 6.82 -3.63
C ALA A 337 30.72 6.39 -2.62
N SER A 338 30.31 7.28 -1.70
CA SER A 338 29.24 6.98 -0.73
C SER A 338 27.91 6.68 -1.40
N VAL A 339 27.53 7.45 -2.42
CA VAL A 339 26.30 7.22 -3.20
C VAL A 339 26.37 5.89 -3.94
N ALA A 340 27.51 5.62 -4.61
CA ALA A 340 27.72 4.38 -5.35
C ALA A 340 27.71 3.16 -4.43
N VAL A 341 28.39 3.22 -3.28
CA VAL A 341 28.41 2.13 -2.30
C VAL A 341 27.02 1.91 -1.70
N SER A 342 26.29 2.97 -1.35
CA SER A 342 24.94 2.87 -0.84
C SER A 342 23.99 2.20 -1.87
N PHE A 343 24.10 2.60 -3.13
CA PHE A 343 23.32 2.00 -4.23
C PHE A 343 23.68 0.52 -4.43
N LEU A 344 24.96 0.20 -4.51
CA LEU A 344 25.42 -1.17 -4.72
C LEU A 344 25.03 -2.09 -3.57
N LEU A 345 25.20 -1.66 -2.33
CA LEU A 345 24.77 -2.44 -1.16
C LEU A 345 23.24 -2.65 -1.17
N SER A 346 22.49 -1.60 -1.41
CA SER A 346 21.03 -1.71 -1.41
C SER A 346 20.54 -2.59 -2.55
N PHE A 347 20.96 -2.30 -3.79
CA PHE A 347 20.45 -2.95 -4.99
C PHE A 347 21.03 -4.36 -5.20
N ALA A 348 22.33 -4.54 -5.02
CA ALA A 348 23.00 -5.79 -5.35
C ALA A 348 23.05 -6.81 -4.21
N VAL A 349 22.97 -6.35 -2.94
CA VAL A 349 23.06 -7.24 -1.78
C VAL A 349 21.71 -7.44 -1.11
N PHE A 350 21.02 -6.35 -0.73
CA PHE A 350 19.81 -6.46 0.09
C PHE A 350 18.54 -6.73 -0.73
N VAL A 351 18.36 -6.09 -1.89
CA VAL A 351 17.18 -6.32 -2.73
C VAL A 351 17.04 -7.78 -3.17
N PRO A 352 18.09 -8.52 -3.55
CA PRO A 352 17.99 -9.94 -3.89
C PRO A 352 17.47 -10.83 -2.75
N CYS A 353 17.70 -10.44 -1.48
CA CYS A 353 17.25 -11.21 -0.32
C CYS A 353 15.75 -11.09 -0.02
N LEU A 354 15.04 -10.20 -0.72
CA LEU A 354 13.62 -9.99 -0.49
C LEU A 354 12.76 -11.08 -1.12
N ALA A 355 11.63 -11.36 -0.49
CA ALA A 355 10.63 -12.26 -1.02
C ALA A 355 9.89 -11.64 -2.21
N VAL A 356 9.50 -12.48 -3.17
CA VAL A 356 8.57 -12.15 -4.26
C VAL A 356 7.45 -13.17 -4.26
N SER A 357 6.29 -12.78 -4.76
CA SER A 357 5.20 -13.70 -5.04
C SER A 357 5.07 -13.88 -6.55
N HIS A 358 4.93 -15.11 -7.00
CA HIS A 358 4.57 -15.46 -8.37
C HIS A 358 3.05 -15.49 -8.56
N TRP A 359 2.29 -15.59 -7.46
CA TRP A 359 0.85 -15.53 -7.50
C TRP A 359 0.36 -14.08 -7.52
N ALA A 360 -0.36 -13.72 -8.58
CA ALA A 360 -0.83 -12.36 -8.81
C ALA A 360 -1.66 -11.80 -7.65
N GLY A 361 -2.48 -12.64 -6.99
CA GLY A 361 -3.29 -12.23 -5.84
C GLY A 361 -2.51 -11.80 -4.61
N ALA A 362 -1.25 -12.22 -4.46
CA ALA A 362 -0.41 -11.86 -3.33
C ALA A 362 0.52 -10.66 -3.60
N ILE A 363 0.66 -10.22 -4.86
CA ILE A 363 1.57 -9.11 -5.23
C ILE A 363 1.25 -7.83 -4.45
N PRO A 364 -0.01 -7.36 -4.33
CA PRO A 364 -0.32 -6.17 -3.56
C PRO A 364 0.13 -6.27 -2.10
N GLY A 365 -0.06 -7.43 -1.46
CA GLY A 365 0.41 -7.68 -0.09
C GLY A 365 1.93 -7.59 0.04
N VAL A 366 2.69 -8.08 -0.95
CA VAL A 366 4.15 -7.96 -0.95
C VAL A 366 4.58 -6.49 -0.98
N PHE A 367 3.93 -5.66 -1.81
CA PHE A 367 4.19 -4.21 -1.85
C PHE A 367 3.83 -3.53 -0.52
N GLN A 368 2.69 -3.86 0.07
CA GLN A 368 2.26 -3.30 1.36
C GLN A 368 3.24 -3.62 2.51
N HIS A 369 3.83 -4.83 2.53
CA HIS A 369 4.73 -5.25 3.61
C HIS A 369 6.21 -4.89 3.37
N GLN A 370 6.62 -4.71 2.14
CA GLN A 370 8.01 -4.40 1.80
C GLN A 370 8.23 -2.94 1.37
N GLY A 371 7.18 -2.24 0.95
CA GLY A 371 7.23 -0.88 0.40
C GLY A 371 7.47 -0.89 -1.12
N MET A 372 7.08 0.20 -1.76
CA MET A 372 6.99 0.30 -3.21
C MET A 372 8.37 0.25 -3.90
N VAL A 373 9.32 1.09 -3.48
CA VAL A 373 10.59 1.28 -4.21
C VAL A 373 11.41 0.00 -4.24
N VAL A 374 11.57 -0.64 -3.08
CA VAL A 374 12.36 -1.86 -2.95
C VAL A 374 11.70 -3.03 -3.64
N THR A 375 10.38 -3.15 -3.56
CA THR A 375 9.63 -4.23 -4.19
C THR A 375 9.65 -4.10 -5.70
N PHE A 376 9.44 -2.88 -6.23
CA PHE A 376 9.57 -2.61 -7.66
C PHE A 376 10.95 -3.01 -8.20
N LEU A 377 12.04 -2.64 -7.51
CA LEU A 377 13.39 -3.05 -7.90
C LEU A 377 13.60 -4.55 -7.82
N LYS A 378 12.99 -5.22 -6.86
CA LYS A 378 13.04 -6.68 -6.74
C LYS A 378 12.33 -7.36 -7.92
N TYR A 379 11.14 -6.90 -8.30
CA TYR A 379 10.45 -7.40 -9.49
C TYR A 379 11.23 -7.09 -10.78
N TYR A 380 11.91 -5.95 -10.84
CA TYR A 380 12.82 -5.64 -11.96
C TYR A 380 13.96 -6.65 -12.07
N GLN A 381 14.62 -7.00 -10.97
CA GLN A 381 15.68 -8.01 -10.95
C GLN A 381 15.19 -9.39 -11.38
N ASN A 382 13.96 -9.76 -10.97
CA ASN A 382 13.36 -11.05 -11.28
C ASN A 382 12.56 -11.07 -12.58
N GLY A 383 12.49 -9.96 -13.32
CA GLY A 383 11.65 -9.80 -14.51
C GLY A 383 12.09 -10.61 -15.75
N ARG A 384 13.15 -11.41 -15.65
CA ARG A 384 13.60 -12.31 -16.72
C ARG A 384 13.44 -13.75 -16.28
N PRO A 385 12.90 -14.63 -17.15
CA PRO A 385 12.85 -16.05 -16.87
C PRO A 385 14.25 -16.60 -16.62
N ALA A 386 14.40 -17.32 -15.49
CA ALA A 386 15.65 -18.00 -15.21
C ALA A 386 15.77 -19.24 -16.12
N LYS A 387 16.94 -19.46 -16.71
CA LYS A 387 17.20 -20.71 -17.43
C LYS A 387 17.24 -21.86 -16.44
N PRO A 388 16.46 -22.94 -16.66
CA PRO A 388 16.54 -24.14 -15.82
C PRO A 388 17.96 -24.74 -15.85
N SER A 389 18.30 -25.49 -14.82
CA SER A 389 19.55 -26.24 -14.82
C SER A 389 19.53 -27.28 -15.96
N GLY A 390 20.62 -27.34 -16.74
CA GLY A 390 20.71 -28.24 -17.90
C GLY A 390 20.06 -27.70 -19.18
N TYR A 391 19.56 -26.46 -19.20
CA TYR A 391 18.98 -25.86 -20.40
C TYR A 391 20.01 -25.76 -21.52
N SER A 392 19.71 -26.45 -22.65
CA SER A 392 20.42 -26.33 -23.93
C SER A 392 19.43 -26.57 -25.08
N SER A 393 19.78 -26.11 -26.30
CA SER A 393 18.94 -26.38 -27.46
C SER A 393 18.77 -27.88 -27.71
N ALA A 394 19.82 -28.67 -27.51
CA ALA A 394 19.76 -30.13 -27.64
C ALA A 394 18.83 -30.78 -26.62
N ALA A 395 18.85 -30.34 -25.35
CA ALA A 395 17.92 -30.85 -24.34
C ALA A 395 16.46 -30.47 -24.64
N VAL A 396 16.21 -29.31 -25.23
CA VAL A 396 14.87 -28.92 -25.69
C VAL A 396 14.41 -29.79 -26.86
N GLU A 397 15.28 -30.03 -27.85
CA GLU A 397 14.99 -30.91 -28.99
C GLU A 397 14.71 -32.34 -28.53
N GLU A 398 15.51 -32.89 -27.62
CA GLU A 398 15.30 -34.22 -27.02
C GLU A 398 13.93 -34.34 -26.32
N ILE A 399 13.46 -33.27 -25.64
CA ILE A 399 12.14 -33.24 -25.04
C ILE A 399 11.06 -33.20 -26.12
N LEU A 400 11.21 -32.33 -27.12
CA LEU A 400 10.22 -32.18 -28.20
C LEU A 400 10.09 -33.44 -29.07
N ASP A 401 11.16 -34.18 -29.30
CA ASP A 401 11.15 -35.44 -30.05
C ASP A 401 10.32 -36.54 -29.37
N GLN A 402 10.08 -36.41 -28.05
CA GLN A 402 9.22 -37.34 -27.29
C GLN A 402 7.72 -37.10 -27.56
N TYR A 403 7.37 -35.95 -28.11
CA TYR A 403 5.99 -35.56 -28.39
C TYR A 403 5.73 -35.57 -29.90
N THR A 404 5.14 -36.67 -30.40
CA THR A 404 4.68 -36.74 -31.78
C THR A 404 3.39 -35.94 -31.97
N VAL A 405 3.45 -34.88 -32.77
CA VAL A 405 2.25 -34.17 -33.19
C VAL A 405 1.53 -35.06 -34.21
N PRO A 406 0.25 -35.43 -34.01
CA PRO A 406 -0.52 -36.14 -35.01
C PRO A 406 -0.57 -35.34 -36.32
N GLN A 407 0.00 -35.88 -37.37
CA GLN A 407 0.11 -35.16 -38.69
C GLN A 407 -1.17 -35.16 -39.52
N THR A 408 -2.25 -35.80 -39.06
CA THR A 408 -3.43 -35.95 -39.90
C THR A 408 -4.72 -35.69 -39.13
N CYS A 409 -5.30 -34.56 -39.40
CA CYS A 409 -6.77 -34.45 -39.36
C CYS A 409 -7.32 -35.09 -40.62
N THR A 410 -7.49 -36.40 -40.62
CA THR A 410 -8.22 -37.10 -41.67
C THR A 410 -9.70 -36.98 -41.42
N GLY A 411 -10.39 -36.19 -42.17
CA GLY A 411 -11.83 -36.27 -42.24
C GLY A 411 -12.54 -34.90 -42.18
N THR A 412 -13.47 -34.78 -43.07
CA THR A 412 -14.56 -33.82 -43.12
C THR A 412 -14.17 -32.34 -43.40
N GLN A 413 -15.00 -31.73 -44.21
CA GLN A 413 -14.98 -30.34 -44.64
C GLN A 413 -14.44 -29.39 -43.57
N PRO A 414 -13.49 -28.50 -43.90
CA PRO A 414 -13.00 -27.53 -42.95
C PRO A 414 -14.11 -26.64 -42.43
N THR A 415 -14.35 -26.67 -41.12
CA THR A 415 -15.34 -25.83 -40.45
C THR A 415 -14.68 -24.50 -40.09
N ASN A 416 -15.37 -23.39 -40.33
CA ASN A 416 -14.88 -22.10 -39.84
C ASN A 416 -14.78 -22.08 -38.31
N VAL A 417 -13.70 -21.55 -37.81
CA VAL A 417 -13.44 -21.38 -36.38
C VAL A 417 -13.45 -19.88 -36.04
N LEU A 418 -14.41 -19.46 -35.21
CA LEU A 418 -14.46 -18.12 -34.67
C LEU A 418 -14.14 -18.17 -33.18
N MET A 419 -13.03 -17.56 -32.80
CA MET A 419 -12.65 -17.42 -31.40
C MET A 419 -12.93 -15.98 -30.94
N VAL A 420 -13.77 -15.82 -29.93
CA VAL A 420 -14.11 -14.52 -29.36
C VAL A 420 -13.64 -14.49 -27.92
N MET A 421 -12.75 -13.57 -27.58
CA MET A 421 -12.34 -13.28 -26.23
C MET A 421 -13.28 -12.23 -25.64
N ASN A 422 -14.20 -12.66 -24.77
CA ASN A 422 -15.06 -11.76 -24.01
C ASN A 422 -14.31 -11.26 -22.78
N GLU A 423 -13.69 -10.11 -22.91
CA GLU A 423 -12.94 -9.49 -21.83
C GLU A 423 -13.88 -9.06 -20.69
N SER A 424 -13.47 -9.30 -19.44
CA SER A 424 -14.22 -8.95 -18.23
C SER A 424 -15.61 -9.62 -18.09
N LEU A 425 -15.91 -10.66 -18.85
CA LEU A 425 -17.14 -11.42 -18.71
C LEU A 425 -17.07 -12.33 -17.47
N ALA A 426 -17.96 -12.09 -16.51
CA ALA A 426 -18.08 -12.91 -15.32
C ALA A 426 -19.55 -13.06 -14.89
N ASP A 427 -19.89 -14.18 -14.26
CA ASP A 427 -21.17 -14.32 -13.55
C ASP A 427 -21.08 -13.61 -12.21
N MET A 428 -21.73 -12.46 -12.07
CA MET A 428 -21.71 -11.63 -10.87
C MET A 428 -22.34 -12.31 -9.65
N ARG A 429 -23.10 -13.38 -9.85
CA ARG A 429 -23.67 -14.20 -8.76
C ARG A 429 -22.61 -15.04 -8.04
N VAL A 430 -21.47 -15.27 -8.69
CA VAL A 430 -20.36 -15.98 -8.07
C VAL A 430 -19.71 -15.09 -6.99
N GLY A 431 -19.88 -15.45 -5.74
CA GLY A 431 -19.34 -14.70 -4.60
C GLY A 431 -20.22 -13.57 -4.05
N GLN A 432 -21.41 -13.34 -4.64
CA GLN A 432 -22.39 -12.38 -4.14
C GLN A 432 -23.72 -13.08 -3.93
N THR A 433 -24.03 -13.46 -2.69
CA THR A 433 -25.26 -14.23 -2.37
C THR A 433 -26.54 -13.45 -2.59
N ASP A 434 -26.48 -12.12 -2.53
CA ASP A 434 -27.67 -11.24 -2.63
C ASP A 434 -27.90 -10.71 -4.05
N TYR A 435 -27.06 -11.11 -5.01
CA TYR A 435 -27.19 -10.67 -6.40
C TYR A 435 -28.24 -11.52 -7.15
N THR A 436 -29.37 -10.91 -7.47
CA THR A 436 -30.52 -11.59 -8.06
C THR A 436 -30.66 -11.40 -9.57
N ALA A 437 -29.96 -10.44 -10.17
CA ALA A 437 -30.01 -10.21 -11.59
C ALA A 437 -29.34 -11.36 -12.39
N ASN A 438 -29.82 -11.63 -13.58
CA ASN A 438 -29.33 -12.70 -14.44
C ASN A 438 -28.86 -12.12 -15.78
N GLU A 439 -27.71 -11.43 -15.77
CA GLU A 439 -27.16 -10.84 -17.00
C GLU A 439 -26.73 -11.89 -18.01
N LEU A 440 -26.40 -13.09 -17.57
CA LEU A 440 -26.00 -14.20 -18.43
C LEU A 440 -27.19 -15.11 -18.82
N ALA A 441 -28.42 -14.63 -18.75
CA ALA A 441 -29.61 -15.44 -19.07
C ALA A 441 -29.53 -16.04 -20.48
N PHE A 442 -29.17 -15.25 -21.48
CA PHE A 442 -28.99 -15.74 -22.86
C PHE A 442 -27.88 -16.79 -22.92
N TRP A 443 -26.72 -16.53 -22.35
CA TRP A 443 -25.61 -17.46 -22.30
C TRP A 443 -26.00 -18.78 -21.66
N ASN A 444 -26.65 -18.73 -20.53
CA ASN A 444 -27.12 -19.90 -19.79
C ASN A 444 -28.26 -20.65 -20.52
N SER A 445 -28.93 -20.02 -21.48
CA SER A 445 -29.97 -20.66 -22.31
C SER A 445 -29.41 -21.50 -23.46
N LEU A 446 -28.12 -21.36 -23.79
CA LEU A 446 -27.46 -22.11 -24.85
C LEU A 446 -27.17 -23.54 -24.40
N ILE A 447 -28.08 -24.48 -24.68
CA ILE A 447 -27.99 -25.88 -24.23
C ILE A 447 -27.80 -26.89 -25.37
N ARG A 448 -28.00 -26.48 -26.63
CA ARG A 448 -27.83 -27.35 -27.79
C ARG A 448 -26.55 -27.06 -28.52
N ASN A 449 -25.77 -28.12 -28.84
CA ASN A 449 -24.48 -28.02 -29.54
C ASN A 449 -23.50 -27.07 -28.84
N THR A 450 -23.59 -27.00 -27.52
CA THR A 450 -22.74 -26.14 -26.68
C THR A 450 -22.10 -26.94 -25.57
N VAL A 451 -20.88 -26.56 -25.22
CA VAL A 451 -20.17 -27.04 -24.04
C VAL A 451 -19.89 -25.81 -23.17
N HIS A 452 -20.31 -25.87 -21.93
CA HIS A 452 -20.06 -24.82 -20.92
C HIS A 452 -19.07 -25.29 -19.88
N GLY A 453 -18.30 -24.36 -19.36
CA GLY A 453 -17.35 -24.63 -18.28
C GLY A 453 -16.85 -23.34 -17.64
N ASN A 454 -16.21 -23.46 -16.51
CA ASN A 454 -15.52 -22.38 -15.86
C ASN A 454 -14.07 -22.30 -16.39
N LEU A 455 -13.67 -21.12 -16.85
CA LEU A 455 -12.29 -20.87 -17.21
C LEU A 455 -11.55 -20.30 -16.00
N PHE A 456 -10.56 -21.06 -15.50
CA PHE A 456 -9.64 -20.58 -14.48
C PHE A 456 -8.46 -19.92 -15.16
N VAL A 457 -8.26 -18.63 -14.89
CA VAL A 457 -7.19 -17.84 -15.49
C VAL A 457 -6.09 -17.54 -14.47
N SER A 458 -4.86 -17.42 -14.95
CA SER A 458 -3.67 -17.12 -14.13
C SER A 458 -3.56 -15.65 -13.74
N THR A 459 -4.36 -14.78 -14.34
CA THR A 459 -4.29 -13.32 -14.17
C THR A 459 -5.41 -12.78 -13.28
N ARG A 460 -5.15 -11.66 -12.61
CA ARG A 460 -6.11 -10.96 -11.76
C ARG A 460 -5.92 -9.45 -11.93
N GLY A 461 -7.03 -8.72 -12.03
CA GLY A 461 -7.02 -7.26 -12.07
C GLY A 461 -6.38 -6.69 -13.35
N GLY A 462 -6.78 -7.17 -14.51
CA GLY A 462 -6.20 -6.83 -15.81
C GLY A 462 -5.18 -7.88 -16.29
N GLY A 463 -4.50 -7.60 -17.40
CA GLY A 463 -3.56 -8.54 -18.01
C GLY A 463 -4.25 -9.63 -18.82
N THR A 464 -5.39 -9.34 -19.44
CA THR A 464 -6.16 -10.24 -20.32
C THR A 464 -5.31 -10.82 -21.45
N SER A 465 -4.33 -10.04 -21.95
CA SER A 465 -3.33 -10.49 -22.91
C SER A 465 -2.51 -11.71 -22.46
N ASN A 466 -2.37 -11.93 -21.15
CA ASN A 466 -1.70 -13.12 -20.62
C ASN A 466 -2.60 -14.36 -20.75
N THR A 467 -3.89 -14.21 -20.50
CA THR A 467 -4.87 -15.29 -20.75
C THR A 467 -4.96 -15.64 -22.23
N GLU A 468 -4.94 -14.61 -23.10
CA GLU A 468 -4.85 -14.81 -24.54
C GLU A 468 -3.58 -15.55 -24.94
N PHE A 469 -2.43 -15.16 -24.39
CA PHE A 469 -1.16 -15.85 -24.62
C PHE A 469 -1.24 -17.33 -24.23
N GLU A 470 -1.77 -17.66 -23.06
CA GLU A 470 -1.94 -19.05 -22.63
C GLU A 470 -2.87 -19.84 -23.59
N THR A 471 -3.99 -19.22 -23.98
CA THR A 471 -4.97 -19.85 -24.87
C THR A 471 -4.43 -20.07 -26.28
N LEU A 472 -3.74 -19.06 -26.85
CA LEU A 472 -3.26 -19.14 -28.23
C LEU A 472 -1.98 -19.96 -28.38
N THR A 473 -1.15 -20.04 -27.34
CA THR A 473 0.16 -20.71 -27.46
C THR A 473 0.24 -22.04 -26.73
N GLY A 474 -0.68 -22.32 -25.80
CA GLY A 474 -0.61 -23.48 -24.91
C GLY A 474 0.48 -23.37 -23.83
N ASN A 475 1.20 -22.23 -23.76
CA ASN A 475 2.18 -21.99 -22.71
C ASN A 475 1.48 -21.51 -21.43
N SER A 476 2.13 -21.71 -20.28
CA SER A 476 1.57 -21.26 -19.00
C SER A 476 2.35 -20.08 -18.41
N MET A 477 1.62 -19.10 -17.89
CA MET A 477 2.18 -18.00 -17.12
C MET A 477 2.84 -18.47 -15.81
N ALA A 478 2.52 -19.67 -15.31
CA ALA A 478 3.07 -20.21 -14.07
C ALA A 478 4.60 -20.37 -14.10
N PHE A 479 5.20 -20.49 -15.29
CA PHE A 479 6.65 -20.62 -15.48
C PHE A 479 7.35 -19.28 -15.76
N LEU A 480 6.60 -18.19 -15.79
CA LEU A 480 7.13 -16.87 -16.07
C LEU A 480 7.25 -16.04 -14.79
N PRO A 481 8.17 -15.06 -14.74
CA PRO A 481 8.26 -14.15 -13.62
C PRO A 481 6.92 -13.43 -13.36
N ALA A 482 6.63 -13.17 -12.10
CA ALA A 482 5.46 -12.38 -11.74
C ALA A 482 5.48 -11.00 -12.44
N GLY A 483 4.33 -10.57 -12.95
CA GLY A 483 4.22 -9.34 -13.72
C GLY A 483 4.73 -9.44 -15.16
N SER A 484 5.02 -10.64 -15.68
CA SER A 484 5.34 -10.82 -17.10
C SER A 484 4.16 -10.44 -17.97
N ALA A 485 4.47 -9.77 -19.10
CA ALA A 485 3.57 -9.51 -20.20
C ALA A 485 4.22 -10.09 -21.49
N PRO A 486 3.98 -11.37 -21.80
CA PRO A 486 4.77 -12.08 -22.83
C PRO A 486 4.83 -11.36 -24.17
N TYR A 487 3.74 -10.81 -24.65
CA TYR A 487 3.70 -10.05 -25.91
C TYR A 487 4.57 -8.78 -25.87
N VAL A 488 4.73 -8.16 -24.70
CA VAL A 488 5.46 -6.91 -24.53
C VAL A 488 6.95 -7.16 -24.27
N ASN A 489 7.27 -8.10 -23.37
CA ASN A 489 8.63 -8.20 -22.82
C ASN A 489 9.38 -9.51 -23.15
N LEU A 490 8.69 -10.56 -23.61
CA LEU A 490 9.33 -11.87 -23.82
C LEU A 490 9.37 -12.32 -25.29
N ILE A 491 8.25 -12.21 -26.02
CA ILE A 491 8.16 -12.68 -27.40
C ILE A 491 8.90 -11.72 -28.31
N ARG A 492 9.98 -12.20 -28.95
CA ARG A 492 10.80 -11.43 -29.88
C ARG A 492 10.85 -12.05 -31.28
N GLN A 493 10.34 -13.26 -31.38
CA GLN A 493 10.33 -14.05 -32.62
C GLN A 493 8.98 -14.73 -32.78
N PRO A 494 8.59 -15.12 -33.98
CA PRO A 494 7.41 -15.93 -34.21
C PRO A 494 7.47 -17.23 -33.40
N ILE A 495 6.45 -17.46 -32.58
CA ILE A 495 6.31 -18.69 -31.76
C ILE A 495 5.19 -19.56 -32.30
N PHE A 496 5.11 -20.81 -31.84
CA PHE A 496 3.96 -21.67 -32.09
C PHE A 496 2.69 -21.01 -31.50
N SER A 497 1.61 -21.06 -32.28
CA SER A 497 0.32 -20.57 -31.83
C SER A 497 -0.81 -21.31 -32.56
N LEU A 498 -2.00 -21.27 -31.99
CA LEU A 498 -3.18 -21.88 -32.57
C LEU A 498 -3.47 -21.35 -33.98
N SER A 499 -3.26 -20.05 -34.22
CA SER A 499 -3.40 -19.46 -35.56
C SER A 499 -2.42 -20.05 -36.57
N ARG A 500 -1.15 -20.27 -36.19
CA ARG A 500 -0.16 -20.94 -37.06
C ARG A 500 -0.49 -22.40 -37.32
N TYR A 501 -1.02 -23.08 -36.31
CA TYR A 501 -1.48 -24.45 -36.46
C TYR A 501 -2.59 -24.53 -37.53
N PHE A 502 -3.58 -23.63 -37.45
CA PHE A 502 -4.64 -23.57 -38.46
C PHE A 502 -4.12 -23.19 -39.85
N GLN A 503 -3.15 -22.25 -39.95
CA GLN A 503 -2.51 -21.92 -41.23
C GLN A 503 -1.82 -23.16 -41.85
N ALA A 504 -1.09 -23.92 -41.04
CA ALA A 504 -0.45 -25.15 -41.50
C ALA A 504 -1.47 -26.22 -41.94
N ALA A 505 -2.69 -26.20 -41.36
CA ALA A 505 -3.82 -27.04 -41.78
C ALA A 505 -4.59 -26.49 -43.00
N GLY A 506 -4.15 -25.40 -43.63
CA GLY A 506 -4.77 -24.82 -44.84
C GLY A 506 -5.84 -23.77 -44.59
N TYR A 507 -6.05 -23.33 -43.35
CA TYR A 507 -7.01 -22.26 -43.04
C TYR A 507 -6.39 -20.88 -43.36
N GLN A 508 -7.27 -19.93 -43.68
CA GLN A 508 -6.95 -18.51 -43.60
C GLN A 508 -7.21 -18.02 -42.19
N THR A 509 -6.27 -17.30 -41.61
CA THR A 509 -6.43 -16.76 -40.25
C THR A 509 -6.42 -15.23 -40.27
N ALA A 510 -7.29 -14.63 -39.47
CA ALA A 510 -7.37 -13.18 -39.28
C ALA A 510 -7.52 -12.88 -37.77
N GLY A 511 -6.84 -11.85 -37.31
CA GLY A 511 -7.02 -11.28 -35.98
C GLY A 511 -7.72 -9.93 -36.09
N LEU A 512 -8.72 -9.70 -35.23
CA LEU A 512 -9.43 -8.43 -35.14
C LEU A 512 -9.31 -7.91 -33.70
N HIS A 513 -8.94 -6.65 -33.56
CA HIS A 513 -8.91 -5.96 -32.27
C HIS A 513 -9.63 -4.63 -32.38
N LEU A 514 -10.38 -4.25 -31.32
CA LEU A 514 -11.20 -3.04 -31.34
C LEU A 514 -10.42 -1.76 -31.03
N MET A 515 -9.19 -1.89 -30.57
CA MET A 515 -8.29 -0.75 -30.31
C MET A 515 -7.16 -0.80 -31.34
N ASP A 516 -6.97 0.30 -32.06
CA ASP A 516 -5.87 0.51 -32.99
C ASP A 516 -4.56 0.80 -32.27
#